data_c6150a8a52a0da9b317a5f3fa9b4528f
#
_entry.id   c6150a8a52a0da9b317a5f3fa9b4528f
#
_cell.length_a   1.000
_cell.length_b   1.000
_cell.length_c   1.000
_cell.angle_alpha   90.00
_cell.angle_beta   90.00
_cell.angle_gamma   90.00
#
_symmetry.space_group_name_H-M   'P 1'
#
loop_
_entity.id
_entity.type
_entity.pdbx_description
1 polymer ?
#
loop_
_entity_poly.entity_id
_entity_poly.type
_entity_poly.pdbx_seq_one_letter_code
_entity_poly.pdbx_strand_id
1 'polypeptide(L)'
;MTTAYHVRWSAPAHSKIGQTQLAQHSRRGFPLDELTTIVHGVKSWQAFHGGEIELVTDRLGVELMERIGLIELYDRVHTWLDEIDTTVIDPSIYFSAGKFELFRRAQEPFVVMDTDFYLRSDIVPPNEQEFVFTHWERTTSPDIYPDPHELPMAAG
;
A
#
# COMPACT_ATOMS: atom_id res chain seq x y z
N MET A 1 -15.96 13.50 -6.99
CA MET A 1 -16.02 12.35 -6.06
C MET A 1 -14.58 11.92 -5.88
N THR A 2 -14.09 11.77 -4.67
CA THR A 2 -12.68 11.46 -4.40
C THR A 2 -12.46 9.96 -4.49
N THR A 3 -11.43 9.52 -5.22
CA THR A 3 -11.05 8.12 -5.33
C THR A 3 -10.10 7.76 -4.19
N ALA A 4 -10.32 6.62 -3.55
CA ALA A 4 -9.36 6.04 -2.62
C ALA A 4 -8.50 4.98 -3.31
N TYR A 5 -7.26 4.86 -2.87
CA TYR A 5 -6.33 3.87 -3.37
C TYR A 5 -5.77 3.03 -2.23
N HIS A 6 -5.81 1.71 -2.38
CA HIS A 6 -4.93 0.81 -1.68
C HIS A 6 -3.69 0.55 -2.53
N VAL A 7 -2.52 0.58 -1.93
CA VAL A 7 -1.26 0.25 -2.60
C VAL A 7 -0.70 -1.03 -1.99
N ARG A 8 -0.50 -2.03 -2.84
CA ARG A 8 0.09 -3.31 -2.43
C ARG A 8 1.17 -3.75 -3.41
N TRP A 9 2.42 -3.47 -3.06
CA TRP A 9 3.56 -3.92 -3.85
C TRP A 9 4.07 -5.26 -3.32
N SER A 10 4.14 -6.29 -4.18
CA SER A 10 4.53 -7.64 -3.77
C SER A 10 6.05 -7.81 -3.64
N ALA A 11 6.84 -7.00 -4.36
CA ALA A 11 8.30 -7.15 -4.40
C ALA A 11 8.98 -7.08 -3.02
N PRO A 12 8.59 -6.19 -2.07
CA PRO A 12 9.16 -6.21 -0.72
C PRO A 12 9.03 -7.55 -0.01
N ALA A 13 7.89 -8.20 -0.18
CA ALA A 13 7.62 -9.50 0.43
C ALA A 13 8.50 -10.62 -0.16
N HIS A 14 8.97 -10.48 -1.40
CA HIS A 14 9.88 -11.41 -2.08
C HIS A 14 11.36 -11.08 -1.91
N SER A 15 11.69 -9.96 -1.26
CA SER A 15 13.06 -9.64 -0.86
C SER A 15 13.59 -10.66 0.17
N LYS A 16 14.92 -10.72 0.36
CA LYS A 16 15.52 -11.64 1.33
C LYS A 16 14.98 -11.45 2.75
N ILE A 17 14.69 -10.22 3.14
CA ILE A 17 14.11 -9.87 4.45
C ILE A 17 12.65 -10.29 4.49
N GLY A 18 11.87 -9.98 3.45
CA GLY A 18 10.48 -10.37 3.32
C GLY A 18 10.28 -11.89 3.28
N GLN A 19 11.18 -12.65 2.65
CA GLN A 19 11.12 -14.11 2.64
C GLN A 19 11.24 -14.72 4.03
N THR A 20 12.00 -14.10 4.93
CA THR A 20 12.10 -14.57 6.32
C THR A 20 10.79 -14.33 7.08
N GLN A 21 10.13 -13.22 6.84
CA GLN A 21 8.82 -12.90 7.42
C GLN A 21 7.70 -13.72 6.76
N LEU A 22 7.71 -13.83 5.43
CA LEU A 22 6.76 -14.68 4.67
C LEU A 22 6.93 -16.16 4.96
N ALA A 23 8.16 -16.67 5.18
CA ALA A 23 8.36 -18.06 5.54
C ALA A 23 7.69 -18.43 6.86
N GLN A 24 7.53 -17.47 7.75
CA GLN A 24 6.75 -17.64 8.99
C GLN A 24 5.23 -17.58 8.74
N HIS A 25 4.77 -16.82 7.73
CA HIS A 25 3.36 -16.60 7.43
C HIS A 25 2.86 -17.41 6.21
N SER A 26 3.71 -17.73 5.23
CA SER A 26 3.32 -18.25 3.92
C SER A 26 2.90 -19.73 3.89
N ARG A 27 3.10 -20.49 4.96
CA ARG A 27 2.53 -21.83 5.04
C ARG A 27 1.00 -21.83 5.18
N ARG A 28 0.36 -20.69 5.43
CA ARG A 28 -1.08 -20.55 5.70
C ARG A 28 -1.83 -19.53 4.85
N GLY A 29 -1.19 -18.89 3.86
CA GLY A 29 -1.80 -17.77 3.14
C GLY A 29 -1.73 -16.47 3.94
N PHE A 30 -2.51 -15.46 3.51
CA PHE A 30 -2.63 -14.21 4.25
C PHE A 30 -3.12 -14.47 5.68
N PRO A 31 -2.54 -13.81 6.68
CA PRO A 31 -3.11 -13.82 8.04
C PRO A 31 -4.57 -13.36 8.00
N LEU A 32 -5.44 -13.98 8.81
CA LEU A 32 -6.86 -13.65 8.81
C LEU A 32 -7.12 -12.20 9.21
N ASP A 33 -6.31 -11.64 10.07
CA ASP A 33 -6.34 -10.24 10.49
C ASP A 33 -6.05 -9.30 9.32
N GLU A 34 -5.04 -9.56 8.49
CA GLU A 34 -4.74 -8.77 7.29
C GLU A 34 -5.92 -8.81 6.30
N LEU A 35 -6.46 -10.00 6.02
CA LEU A 35 -7.64 -10.13 5.15
C LEU A 35 -8.84 -9.34 5.68
N THR A 36 -9.08 -9.46 6.99
CA THR A 36 -10.18 -8.78 7.65
C THR A 36 -10.01 -7.27 7.56
N THR A 37 -8.79 -6.76 7.73
CA THR A 37 -8.54 -5.32 7.69
C THR A 37 -8.69 -4.77 6.28
N ILE A 38 -8.22 -5.48 5.25
CA ILE A 38 -8.45 -5.11 3.85
C ILE A 38 -9.95 -4.98 3.55
N VAL A 39 -10.74 -5.99 3.92
CA VAL A 39 -12.19 -5.98 3.71
C VAL A 39 -12.84 -4.80 4.45
N HIS A 40 -12.45 -4.58 5.71
CA HIS A 40 -12.98 -3.47 6.51
C HIS A 40 -12.56 -2.11 5.94
N GLY A 41 -11.33 -1.97 5.43
CA GLY A 41 -10.86 -0.76 4.77
C GLY A 41 -11.76 -0.39 3.59
N VAL A 42 -11.93 -1.32 2.65
CA VAL A 42 -12.79 -1.12 1.48
C VAL A 42 -14.22 -0.83 1.88
N LYS A 43 -14.81 -1.64 2.76
CA LYS A 43 -16.21 -1.48 3.18
C LYS A 43 -16.44 -0.19 3.96
N SER A 44 -15.50 0.24 4.78
CA SER A 44 -15.61 1.50 5.51
C SER A 44 -15.53 2.70 4.56
N TRP A 45 -14.65 2.67 3.55
CA TRP A 45 -14.63 3.71 2.53
C TRP A 45 -15.95 3.82 1.79
N GLN A 46 -16.47 2.70 1.29
CA GLN A 46 -17.76 2.65 0.60
C GLN A 46 -18.90 3.15 1.48
N ALA A 47 -18.91 2.80 2.76
CA ALA A 47 -19.99 3.18 3.69
C ALA A 47 -19.96 4.68 4.05
N PHE A 48 -18.78 5.26 4.25
CA PHE A 48 -18.66 6.64 4.71
C PHE A 48 -18.53 7.65 3.57
N HIS A 49 -17.88 7.30 2.47
CA HIS A 49 -17.62 8.23 1.36
C HIS A 49 -18.39 7.91 0.09
N GLY A 50 -18.79 6.65 -0.11
CA GLY A 50 -19.50 6.21 -1.32
C GLY A 50 -18.70 6.42 -2.62
N GLY A 51 -17.41 6.69 -2.49
CA GLY A 51 -16.50 6.88 -3.61
C GLY A 51 -15.89 5.57 -4.10
N GLU A 52 -15.28 5.62 -5.29
CA GLU A 52 -14.52 4.49 -5.83
C GLU A 52 -13.31 4.19 -4.95
N ILE A 53 -12.97 2.90 -4.85
CA ILE A 53 -11.73 2.44 -4.26
C ILE A 53 -11.00 1.55 -5.27
N GLU A 54 -9.76 1.89 -5.54
CA GLU A 54 -8.94 1.23 -6.55
C GLU A 54 -7.70 0.57 -5.92
N LEU A 55 -7.27 -0.55 -6.49
CA LEU A 55 -6.05 -1.23 -6.08
C LEU A 55 -4.91 -0.89 -7.04
N VAL A 56 -3.80 -0.41 -6.50
CA VAL A 56 -2.54 -0.26 -7.21
C VAL A 56 -1.57 -1.34 -6.73
N THR A 57 -1.15 -2.19 -7.64
CA THR A 57 -0.34 -3.36 -7.32
C THR A 57 0.59 -3.72 -8.50
N ASP A 58 1.29 -4.83 -8.41
CA ASP A 58 2.00 -5.49 -9.49
C ASP A 58 1.23 -6.75 -9.94
N ARG A 59 1.68 -7.39 -11.02
CA ARG A 59 1.02 -8.58 -11.57
C ARG A 59 0.91 -9.72 -10.56
N LEU A 60 1.95 -9.93 -9.76
CA LEU A 60 1.92 -10.94 -8.72
C LEU A 60 0.91 -10.62 -7.62
N GLY A 61 0.78 -9.34 -7.27
CA GLY A 61 -0.26 -8.87 -6.36
C GLY A 61 -1.67 -9.11 -6.88
N VAL A 62 -1.92 -8.92 -8.19
CA VAL A 62 -3.20 -9.29 -8.83
C VAL A 62 -3.48 -10.78 -8.63
N GLU A 63 -2.55 -11.66 -9.01
CA GLU A 63 -2.70 -13.11 -8.87
C GLU A 63 -3.00 -13.53 -7.42
N LEU A 64 -2.35 -12.87 -6.45
CA LEU A 64 -2.59 -13.12 -5.04
C LEU A 64 -4.01 -12.71 -4.63
N MET A 65 -4.44 -11.50 -5.01
CA MET A 65 -5.76 -10.97 -4.66
C MET A 65 -6.89 -11.75 -5.33
N GLU A 66 -6.71 -12.22 -6.57
CA GLU A 66 -7.64 -13.11 -7.25
C GLU A 66 -7.78 -14.46 -6.52
N ARG A 67 -6.65 -15.08 -6.17
CA ARG A 67 -6.63 -16.39 -5.49
C ARG A 67 -7.34 -16.37 -4.15
N ILE A 68 -7.30 -15.26 -3.43
CA ILE A 68 -7.99 -15.12 -2.14
C ILE A 68 -9.40 -14.50 -2.27
N GLY A 69 -9.85 -14.19 -3.49
CA GLY A 69 -11.19 -13.67 -3.76
C GLY A 69 -11.42 -12.22 -3.30
N LEU A 70 -10.36 -11.43 -3.13
CA LEU A 70 -10.47 -10.02 -2.71
C LEU A 70 -10.39 -9.02 -3.85
N ILE A 71 -10.03 -9.45 -5.07
CA ILE A 71 -9.89 -8.55 -6.22
C ILE A 71 -11.20 -7.83 -6.56
N GLU A 72 -12.33 -8.51 -6.38
CA GLU A 72 -13.67 -8.02 -6.68
C GLU A 72 -14.18 -6.94 -5.69
N LEU A 73 -13.43 -6.69 -4.63
CA LEU A 73 -13.76 -5.60 -3.69
C LEU A 73 -13.45 -4.21 -4.27
N TYR A 74 -12.58 -4.16 -5.29
CA TYR A 74 -12.08 -2.92 -5.87
C TYR A 74 -12.81 -2.59 -7.17
N ASP A 75 -13.08 -1.30 -7.37
CA ASP A 75 -13.73 -0.80 -8.58
C ASP A 75 -12.81 -0.90 -9.80
N ARG A 76 -11.49 -0.73 -9.57
CA ARG A 76 -10.44 -0.91 -10.59
C ARG A 76 -9.16 -1.46 -9.97
N VAL A 77 -8.36 -2.09 -10.83
CA VAL A 77 -7.05 -2.63 -10.46
C VAL A 77 -6.01 -2.16 -11.47
N HIS A 78 -4.91 -1.63 -10.96
CA HIS A 78 -3.80 -1.12 -11.74
C HIS A 78 -2.52 -1.90 -11.45
N THR A 79 -1.82 -2.31 -12.49
CA THR A 79 -0.51 -2.98 -12.36
C THR A 79 0.65 -2.01 -12.53
N TRP A 80 0.50 -0.77 -12.08
CA TRP A 80 1.51 0.28 -12.24
C TRP A 80 2.84 -0.07 -11.56
N LEU A 81 2.81 -0.92 -10.53
CA LEU A 81 4.01 -1.29 -9.78
C LEU A 81 4.91 -2.29 -10.53
N ASP A 82 4.44 -2.87 -11.64
CA ASP A 82 5.28 -3.65 -12.56
C ASP A 82 6.37 -2.80 -13.22
N GLU A 83 6.19 -1.47 -13.27
CA GLU A 83 7.13 -0.55 -13.90
C GLU A 83 8.26 -0.10 -12.95
N ILE A 84 8.18 -0.44 -11.67
CA ILE A 84 9.26 -0.14 -10.71
C ILE A 84 10.45 -1.05 -11.04
N ASP A 85 11.55 -0.44 -11.45
CA ASP A 85 12.79 -1.18 -11.74
C ASP A 85 13.46 -1.62 -10.43
N THR A 86 13.26 -2.87 -10.07
CA THR A 86 13.83 -3.48 -8.85
C THR A 86 15.34 -3.71 -8.93
N THR A 87 15.97 -3.46 -10.09
CA THR A 87 17.45 -3.46 -10.19
C THR A 87 18.05 -2.14 -9.74
N VAL A 88 17.23 -1.08 -9.72
CA VAL A 88 17.60 0.27 -9.26
C VAL A 88 17.04 0.54 -7.87
N ILE A 89 15.79 0.15 -7.62
CA ILE A 89 15.10 0.36 -6.35
C ILE A 89 15.06 -0.96 -5.59
N ASP A 90 15.89 -1.09 -4.56
CA ASP A 90 15.87 -2.28 -3.71
C ASP A 90 14.56 -2.29 -2.88
N PRO A 91 13.64 -3.26 -3.13
CA PRO A 91 12.37 -3.30 -2.44
C PRO A 91 12.48 -3.63 -0.94
N SER A 92 13.61 -4.15 -0.49
CA SER A 92 13.84 -4.41 0.94
C SER A 92 14.15 -3.13 1.73
N ILE A 93 14.63 -2.10 1.03
CA ILE A 93 14.96 -0.79 1.61
C ILE A 93 13.82 0.20 1.35
N TYR A 94 13.35 0.24 0.10
CA TYR A 94 12.36 1.21 -0.37
C TYR A 94 10.96 0.60 -0.53
N PHE A 95 10.50 -0.10 0.50
CA PHE A 95 9.19 -0.79 0.47
C PHE A 95 8.00 0.15 0.17
N SER A 96 8.15 1.46 0.46
CA SER A 96 7.14 2.48 0.16
C SER A 96 7.17 2.99 -1.29
N ALA A 97 8.08 2.52 -2.15
CA ALA A 97 8.21 3.00 -3.53
C ALA A 97 6.89 2.86 -4.31
N GLY A 98 6.07 1.87 -3.99
CA GLY A 98 4.75 1.73 -4.59
C GLY A 98 3.82 2.93 -4.35
N LYS A 99 3.90 3.57 -3.17
CA LYS A 99 3.12 4.79 -2.88
C LYS A 99 3.60 5.97 -3.71
N PHE A 100 4.91 6.11 -3.93
CA PHE A 100 5.45 7.17 -4.79
C PHE A 100 5.04 6.98 -6.25
N GLU A 101 4.97 5.73 -6.73
CA GLU A 101 4.48 5.44 -8.08
C GLU A 101 3.00 5.80 -8.21
N LEU A 102 2.18 5.54 -7.19
CA LEU A 102 0.80 6.03 -7.15
C LEU A 102 0.77 7.56 -7.22
N PHE A 103 1.54 8.28 -6.38
CA PHE A 103 1.53 9.75 -6.37
C PHE A 103 1.93 10.36 -7.72
N ARG A 104 2.78 9.67 -8.47
CA ARG A 104 3.18 10.10 -9.81
C ARG A 104 2.06 10.00 -10.84
N ARG A 105 1.10 9.08 -10.64
CA ARG A 105 0.08 8.73 -11.65
C ARG A 105 -1.34 9.14 -11.29
N ALA A 106 -1.67 9.14 -10.01
CA ALA A 106 -3.01 9.48 -9.58
C ALA A 106 -3.35 10.93 -9.91
N GLN A 107 -4.60 11.15 -10.29
CA GLN A 107 -5.15 12.49 -10.50
C GLN A 107 -5.76 12.99 -9.19
N GLU A 108 -5.39 14.19 -8.80
CA GLU A 108 -5.93 14.83 -7.60
C GLU A 108 -7.41 15.28 -7.81
N PRO A 109 -8.22 15.28 -6.75
CA PRO A 109 -7.91 14.85 -5.39
C PRO A 109 -8.08 13.34 -5.22
N PHE A 110 -7.21 12.72 -4.42
CA PHE A 110 -7.30 11.30 -4.06
C PHE A 110 -6.92 11.03 -2.60
N VAL A 111 -7.27 9.86 -2.10
CA VAL A 111 -6.91 9.38 -0.76
C VAL A 111 -6.08 8.11 -0.88
N VAL A 112 -4.99 8.00 -0.14
CA VAL A 112 -4.25 6.75 0.00
C VAL A 112 -4.58 6.14 1.35
N MET A 113 -5.08 4.93 1.32
CA MET A 113 -5.36 4.15 2.52
C MET A 113 -4.39 2.97 2.58
N ASP A 114 -3.76 2.75 3.72
CA ASP A 114 -2.99 1.54 3.94
C ASP A 114 -3.94 0.33 4.06
N THR A 115 -3.49 -0.83 3.62
CA THR A 115 -4.32 -2.05 3.61
C THR A 115 -4.66 -2.55 5.02
N ASP A 116 -3.97 -2.04 6.03
CA ASP A 116 -4.20 -2.29 7.46
C ASP A 116 -5.00 -1.16 8.15
N PHE A 117 -5.58 -0.26 7.37
CA PHE A 117 -6.35 0.88 7.85
C PHE A 117 -7.83 0.78 7.47
N TYR A 118 -8.73 1.20 8.36
CA TYR A 118 -10.16 1.34 8.08
C TYR A 118 -10.73 2.57 8.78
N LEU A 119 -11.78 3.13 8.18
CA LEU A 119 -12.46 4.32 8.70
C LEU A 119 -13.44 3.95 9.81
N ARG A 120 -13.55 4.82 10.79
CA ARG A 120 -14.57 4.74 11.86
C ARG A 120 -15.60 5.87 11.77
N SER A 121 -15.35 6.84 10.92
CA SER A 121 -16.21 7.98 10.63
C SER A 121 -15.81 8.60 9.31
N ASP A 122 -16.60 9.53 8.81
CA ASP A 122 -16.24 10.34 7.66
C ASP A 122 -14.91 11.04 7.87
N ILE A 123 -14.08 11.03 6.84
CA ILE A 123 -12.95 11.96 6.75
C ILE A 123 -13.54 13.26 6.20
N VAL A 124 -13.49 14.33 6.99
CA VAL A 124 -13.83 15.65 6.48
C VAL A 124 -12.70 16.06 5.53
N PRO A 125 -12.96 16.18 4.21
CA PRO A 125 -11.93 16.63 3.31
C PRO A 125 -11.51 18.03 3.75
N PRO A 126 -10.21 18.31 3.86
CA PRO A 126 -9.72 19.66 4.07
C PRO A 126 -10.10 20.51 2.86
N ASN A 127 -10.07 21.82 3.05
CA ASN A 127 -10.14 22.76 1.94
C ASN A 127 -9.10 22.38 0.88
N GLU A 128 -9.43 22.56 -0.38
CA GLU A 128 -8.83 22.01 -1.62
C GLU A 128 -7.30 22.12 -1.80
N GLN A 129 -6.54 22.48 -0.78
CA GLN A 129 -5.08 22.72 -0.90
C GLN A 129 -4.25 22.07 0.21
N GLU A 130 -4.80 21.16 1.01
CA GLU A 130 -4.10 20.66 2.20
C GLU A 130 -3.89 19.14 2.12
N PHE A 131 -2.70 18.71 2.57
CA PHE A 131 -2.42 17.32 2.88
C PHE A 131 -2.97 16.99 4.27
N VAL A 132 -3.71 15.89 4.37
CA VAL A 132 -4.18 15.37 5.64
C VAL A 132 -3.50 14.06 5.94
N PHE A 133 -2.94 13.98 7.14
CA PHE A 133 -2.36 12.77 7.68
C PHE A 133 -3.19 12.33 8.88
N THR A 134 -3.38 11.03 9.01
CA THR A 134 -4.10 10.48 10.16
C THR A 134 -3.27 10.49 11.44
N HIS A 135 -1.95 10.41 11.32
CA HIS A 135 -1.01 10.45 12.46
C HIS A 135 0.42 10.71 11.98
N TRP A 136 1.27 11.15 12.91
CA TRP A 136 2.71 11.20 12.73
C TRP A 136 3.35 9.97 13.37
N GLU A 137 4.10 9.22 12.59
CA GLU A 137 4.96 8.19 13.16
C GLU A 137 6.26 8.81 13.65
N ARG A 138 6.55 8.63 14.93
CA ARG A 138 7.90 8.84 15.44
C ARG A 138 8.65 7.52 15.32
N THR A 139 9.55 7.45 14.37
CA THR A 139 10.46 6.32 14.23
C THR A 139 11.39 6.26 15.43
N THR A 140 11.14 5.31 16.30
CA THR A 140 12.04 4.99 17.42
C THR A 140 12.74 3.66 17.21
N SER A 141 12.38 2.92 16.15
CA SER A 141 12.98 1.61 15.84
C SER A 141 13.85 1.70 14.59
N PRO A 142 15.17 1.55 14.73
CA PRO A 142 16.08 1.47 13.58
C PRO A 142 15.83 0.24 12.70
N ASP A 143 15.07 -0.75 13.20
CA ASP A 143 14.78 -1.99 12.48
C ASP A 143 13.74 -1.80 11.36
N ILE A 144 12.94 -0.73 11.42
CA ILE A 144 11.88 -0.46 10.43
C ILE A 144 12.35 0.54 9.36
N TYR A 145 13.13 1.53 9.79
CA TYR A 145 13.63 2.57 8.89
C TYR A 145 15.15 2.65 9.03
N PRO A 146 15.90 2.35 7.97
CA PRO A 146 17.35 2.47 8.00
C PRO A 146 17.75 3.92 8.28
N ASP A 147 18.88 4.10 8.97
CA ASP A 147 19.45 5.43 9.16
C ASP A 147 19.67 6.08 7.79
N PRO A 148 19.16 7.30 7.55
CA PRO A 148 19.39 8.00 6.28
C PRO A 148 20.87 8.11 5.89
N HIS A 149 21.79 8.09 6.87
CA HIS A 149 23.24 8.10 6.63
C HIS A 149 23.80 6.75 6.18
N GLU A 150 23.06 5.66 6.40
CA GLU A 150 23.43 4.31 5.96
C GLU A 150 22.85 3.97 4.58
N LEU A 151 21.97 4.81 4.04
CA LEU A 151 21.42 4.60 2.71
C LEU A 151 22.52 4.81 1.67
N PRO A 152 22.68 3.88 0.70
CA PRO A 152 23.62 4.08 -0.39
C PRO A 152 23.20 5.35 -1.16
N MET A 153 24.03 6.36 -1.11
CA MET A 153 23.87 7.54 -1.96
C MET A 153 23.95 7.08 -3.41
N ALA A 154 22.94 7.41 -4.20
CA ALA A 154 23.02 7.18 -5.63
C ALA A 154 24.29 7.86 -6.15
N ALA A 155 25.16 7.08 -6.76
CA ALA A 155 26.33 7.64 -7.45
C ALA A 155 25.78 8.52 -8.57
N GLY A 156 25.97 9.86 -8.42
CA GLY A 156 25.58 10.87 -9.41
C GLY A 156 26.40 10.76 -10.67
#